data_9561fee1c7fde88636eb1081124abe15
#
_entry.id   9561fee1c7fde88636eb1081124abe15
#
_cell.length_a   1.000
_cell.length_b   1.000
_cell.length_c   1.000
_cell.angle_alpha   90.00
_cell.angle_beta   90.00
_cell.angle_gamma   90.00
#
_symmetry.space_group_name_H-M   'P 1'
#
loop_
_entity.id
_entity.type
_entity.pdbx_description
1 polymer ?
#
loop_
_entity_poly.entity_id
_entity_poly.type
_entity_poly.pdbx_seq_one_letter_code
_entity_poly.pdbx_strand_id
1 'polypeptide(L)'
;MKSPVQINGIAWDHSRALPPLVATAQRYEETHRGVRVHWHKRTLDEFGHLPIDRLAEKFDLIVIDHPWAGFCFEKKLVLDLNQVAPAAALAELRENSIGPSFQSYVYQEKLLALPIDAATPAPSWRPDLLERAGARPPQTWAEAVALAQRKLAVLPAFNADLFLHFFMLLKALGAEPCSSHEFIAARQFIQGACEMLRELTEPMPREIFELNPIQVAERMAGTNDFAWNAFAYTYNNYARPHFAARPLRFGNLVSLKPRGPRLRSVLGGTGIAISTACRNVATALDYALFVARGDTQKGIYVQAGGQPSHAAAWSDRLTDELCGGFFSGTRVAQSEAIVRPRYSGYVPLQTEGGKALQEYLRDGRSLETTLEMLNALYRKSRVHGGRLFQDN
;
A
#
# COMPACT_ATOMS: atom_id res chain seq x y z
N MET A 1 21.84 38.30 -3.95
CA MET A 1 21.69 36.84 -4.19
C MET A 1 20.26 36.58 -4.60
N LYS A 2 20.00 35.78 -5.62
CA LYS A 2 18.62 35.38 -5.97
C LYS A 2 18.07 34.54 -4.82
N SER A 3 16.79 34.72 -4.46
CA SER A 3 16.10 33.86 -3.48
C SER A 3 16.14 32.41 -3.94
N PRO A 4 16.33 31.44 -3.01
CA PRO A 4 16.35 30.03 -3.38
C PRO A 4 15.00 29.58 -3.99
N VAL A 5 15.05 28.66 -4.93
CA VAL A 5 13.86 27.99 -5.46
C VAL A 5 13.25 27.14 -4.33
N GLN A 6 11.97 27.37 -4.05
CA GLN A 6 11.22 26.62 -3.04
C GLN A 6 10.40 25.53 -3.72
N ILE A 7 10.48 24.31 -3.24
CA ILE A 7 9.65 23.17 -3.62
C ILE A 7 8.92 22.68 -2.38
N ASN A 8 7.62 22.65 -2.41
CA ASN A 8 6.78 22.17 -1.31
C ASN A 8 6.15 20.84 -1.65
N GLY A 9 6.38 19.83 -0.83
CA GLY A 9 5.82 18.51 -0.97
C GLY A 9 4.90 18.14 0.19
N ILE A 10 4.00 17.17 -0.02
CA ILE A 10 3.16 16.59 1.02
C ILE A 10 3.19 15.06 0.99
N ALA A 11 3.37 14.45 2.18
CA ALA A 11 3.38 13.00 2.40
C ALA A 11 2.57 12.64 3.65
N TRP A 12 2.37 11.33 3.91
CA TRP A 12 1.71 10.92 5.16
C TRP A 12 2.68 10.86 6.35
N ASP A 13 2.14 11.09 7.55
CA ASP A 13 2.88 11.14 8.80
C ASP A 13 3.21 9.74 9.33
N HIS A 14 4.28 9.16 8.84
CA HIS A 14 4.83 7.89 9.33
C HIS A 14 6.34 7.82 9.09
N SER A 15 7.04 7.05 9.94
CA SER A 15 8.50 6.82 9.85
C SER A 15 8.96 6.13 8.56
N ARG A 16 8.07 5.45 7.82
CA ARG A 16 8.36 4.91 6.48
C ARG A 16 8.29 5.98 5.38
N ALA A 17 7.58 7.08 5.61
CA ALA A 17 7.27 8.06 4.57
C ALA A 17 8.02 9.39 4.72
N LEU A 18 7.72 10.14 5.79
CA LEU A 18 8.24 11.49 5.96
C LEU A 18 9.76 11.53 6.22
N PRO A 19 10.34 10.76 7.15
CA PRO A 19 11.77 10.79 7.41
C PRO A 19 12.66 10.53 6.18
N PRO A 20 12.42 9.53 5.32
CA PRO A 20 13.22 9.32 4.11
C PRO A 20 13.11 10.48 3.12
N LEU A 21 11.95 11.14 3.02
CA LEU A 21 11.76 12.30 2.16
C LEU A 21 12.50 13.54 2.71
N VAL A 22 12.47 13.75 4.02
CA VAL A 22 13.22 14.83 4.67
C VAL A 22 14.72 14.60 4.53
N ALA A 23 15.21 13.39 4.74
CA ALA A 23 16.63 13.05 4.60
C ALA A 23 17.11 13.23 3.14
N THR A 24 16.31 12.79 2.16
CA THR A 24 16.64 13.00 0.75
C THR A 24 16.59 14.47 0.34
N ALA A 25 15.65 15.26 0.89
CA ALA A 25 15.58 16.71 0.66
C ALA A 25 16.86 17.41 1.16
N GLN A 26 17.26 17.12 2.40
CA GLN A 26 18.49 17.67 2.97
C GLN A 26 19.72 17.31 2.12
N ARG A 27 19.86 16.04 1.73
CA ARG A 27 20.97 15.59 0.90
C ARG A 27 20.96 16.24 -0.49
N TYR A 28 19.81 16.44 -1.08
CA TYR A 28 19.65 17.11 -2.36
C TYR A 28 20.08 18.58 -2.26
N GLU A 29 19.66 19.30 -1.23
CA GLU A 29 20.02 20.71 -0.97
C GLU A 29 21.52 20.94 -0.79
N GLU A 30 22.26 19.98 -0.18
CA GLU A 30 23.71 20.04 -0.03
C GLU A 30 24.43 20.08 -1.38
N THR A 31 23.88 19.41 -2.38
CA THR A 31 24.48 19.31 -3.74
C THR A 31 23.87 20.29 -4.74
N HIS A 32 22.70 20.87 -4.45
CA HIS A 32 21.97 21.80 -5.31
C HIS A 32 21.78 23.16 -4.61
N ARG A 33 22.87 23.93 -4.52
CA ARG A 33 22.84 25.24 -3.88
C ARG A 33 21.79 26.15 -4.53
N GLY A 34 20.94 26.76 -3.70
CA GLY A 34 19.88 27.66 -4.15
C GLY A 34 18.50 26.93 -4.36
N VAL A 35 18.40 25.69 -3.96
CA VAL A 35 17.13 24.96 -3.86
C VAL A 35 16.80 24.69 -2.39
N ARG A 36 15.52 24.69 -2.05
CA ARG A 36 14.97 24.23 -0.76
C ARG A 36 13.76 23.35 -1.03
N VAL A 37 13.71 22.19 -0.37
CA VAL A 37 12.60 21.24 -0.49
C VAL A 37 11.96 21.03 0.88
N HIS A 38 10.73 21.46 1.04
CA HIS A 38 9.99 21.37 2.29
C HIS A 38 8.91 20.30 2.19
N TRP A 39 8.94 19.33 3.11
CA TRP A 39 7.92 18.29 3.21
C TRP A 39 6.93 18.58 4.33
N HIS A 40 5.65 18.66 3.95
CA HIS A 40 4.52 18.74 4.84
C HIS A 40 3.94 17.34 5.08
N LYS A 41 3.17 17.19 6.16
CA LYS A 41 2.59 15.89 6.53
C LYS A 41 1.07 15.98 6.68
N ARG A 42 0.40 14.86 6.42
CA ARG A 42 -1.00 14.60 6.70
C ARG A 42 -1.15 13.24 7.37
N THR A 43 -2.24 13.00 8.08
CA THR A 43 -2.48 11.71 8.73
C THR A 43 -2.59 10.57 7.70
N LEU A 44 -2.47 9.31 8.14
CA LEU A 44 -2.66 8.15 7.25
C LEU A 44 -4.10 8.09 6.72
N ASP A 45 -5.09 8.46 7.55
CA ASP A 45 -6.50 8.53 7.15
C ASP A 45 -6.71 9.59 6.06
N GLU A 46 -6.20 10.79 6.26
CA GLU A 46 -6.22 11.84 5.23
C GLU A 46 -5.50 11.42 3.95
N PHE A 47 -4.40 10.66 4.06
CA PHE A 47 -3.68 10.14 2.90
C PHE A 47 -4.54 9.17 2.09
N GLY A 48 -5.28 8.29 2.76
CA GLY A 48 -6.11 7.28 2.12
C GLY A 48 -7.39 7.85 1.49
N HIS A 49 -7.98 8.89 2.07
CA HIS A 49 -9.37 9.25 1.81
C HIS A 49 -9.60 10.70 1.35
N LEU A 50 -8.72 11.66 1.70
CA LEU A 50 -8.93 13.06 1.28
C LEU A 50 -8.65 13.29 -0.21
N PRO A 51 -9.49 14.09 -0.87
CA PRO A 51 -9.33 14.44 -2.27
C PRO A 51 -7.98 15.10 -2.56
N ILE A 52 -7.33 14.67 -3.65
CA ILE A 52 -6.01 15.14 -4.07
C ILE A 52 -6.09 16.53 -4.72
N ASP A 53 -7.24 16.94 -5.23
CA ASP A 53 -7.45 18.21 -5.95
C ASP A 53 -6.98 19.43 -5.14
N ARG A 54 -7.42 19.55 -3.88
CA ARG A 54 -6.99 20.62 -2.98
C ARG A 54 -5.50 20.62 -2.66
N LEU A 55 -4.88 19.43 -2.71
CA LEU A 55 -3.43 19.29 -2.49
C LEU A 55 -2.66 19.74 -3.73
N ALA A 56 -3.15 19.42 -4.91
CA ALA A 56 -2.54 19.81 -6.18
C ALA A 56 -2.50 21.34 -6.39
N GLU A 57 -3.42 22.08 -5.77
CA GLU A 57 -3.40 23.54 -5.81
C GLU A 57 -2.33 24.17 -4.89
N LYS A 58 -1.89 23.44 -3.84
CA LYS A 58 -1.04 23.99 -2.77
C LYS A 58 0.38 23.49 -2.80
N PHE A 59 0.62 22.29 -3.31
CA PHE A 59 1.91 21.62 -3.26
C PHE A 59 2.45 21.34 -4.65
N ASP A 60 3.77 21.49 -4.81
CA ASP A 60 4.50 21.16 -6.04
C ASP A 60 4.62 19.64 -6.21
N LEU A 61 4.87 18.91 -5.10
CA LEU A 61 5.04 17.48 -5.04
C LEU A 61 3.99 16.84 -4.15
N ILE A 62 3.34 15.79 -4.65
CA ILE A 62 2.30 15.06 -3.92
C ILE A 62 2.67 13.59 -3.88
N VAL A 63 2.80 13.03 -2.69
CA VAL A 63 2.91 11.59 -2.53
C VAL A 63 1.52 10.99 -2.63
N ILE A 64 1.32 10.10 -3.61
CA ILE A 64 0.04 9.45 -3.90
C ILE A 64 0.15 7.92 -3.91
N ASP A 65 -0.94 7.24 -3.54
CA ASP A 65 -1.13 5.81 -3.83
C ASP A 65 -1.67 5.64 -5.26
N HIS A 66 -1.28 4.57 -5.96
CA HIS A 66 -1.58 4.37 -7.37
C HIS A 66 -3.08 4.29 -7.73
N PRO A 67 -4.03 3.86 -6.88
CA PRO A 67 -5.44 3.90 -7.23
C PRO A 67 -5.99 5.31 -7.51
N TRP A 68 -5.30 6.33 -7.04
CA TRP A 68 -5.65 7.72 -7.35
C TRP A 68 -5.29 8.16 -8.78
N ALA A 69 -4.57 7.33 -9.55
CA ALA A 69 -4.09 7.69 -10.89
C ALA A 69 -5.24 8.12 -11.83
N GLY A 70 -6.36 7.39 -11.86
CA GLY A 70 -7.51 7.76 -12.70
C GLY A 70 -8.15 9.08 -12.30
N PHE A 71 -8.31 9.33 -11.01
CA PHE A 71 -8.82 10.62 -10.52
C PHE A 71 -7.88 11.79 -10.88
N CYS A 72 -6.57 11.61 -10.66
CA CYS A 72 -5.58 12.60 -11.06
C CYS A 72 -5.58 12.88 -12.56
N PHE A 73 -5.75 11.84 -13.38
CA PHE A 73 -5.84 11.95 -14.83
C PHE A 73 -7.08 12.72 -15.27
N GLU A 74 -8.26 12.32 -14.80
CA GLU A 74 -9.55 12.94 -15.18
C GLU A 74 -9.63 14.42 -14.77
N LYS A 75 -9.10 14.73 -13.59
CA LYS A 75 -9.08 16.10 -13.06
C LYS A 75 -7.87 16.91 -13.52
N LYS A 76 -6.93 16.31 -14.26
CA LYS A 76 -5.69 16.96 -14.74
C LYS A 76 -4.88 17.59 -13.62
N LEU A 77 -4.74 16.89 -12.50
CA LEU A 77 -4.11 17.41 -11.28
C LEU A 77 -2.58 17.34 -11.30
N VAL A 78 -2.04 16.36 -12.02
CA VAL A 78 -0.60 16.08 -12.05
C VAL A 78 -0.09 16.00 -13.48
N LEU A 79 1.19 16.26 -13.66
CA LEU A 79 1.85 16.21 -14.97
C LEU A 79 1.98 14.78 -15.50
N ASP A 80 1.93 14.64 -16.81
CA ASP A 80 2.39 13.43 -17.49
C ASP A 80 3.92 13.44 -17.56
N LEU A 81 4.54 12.62 -16.74
CA LEU A 81 6.00 12.58 -16.63
C LEU A 81 6.70 12.08 -17.91
N ASN A 82 6.00 11.38 -18.79
CA ASN A 82 6.54 11.04 -20.12
C ASN A 82 6.84 12.27 -20.97
N GLN A 83 6.19 13.40 -20.69
CA GLN A 83 6.37 14.64 -21.46
C GLN A 83 7.51 15.54 -20.93
N VAL A 84 7.89 15.35 -19.68
CA VAL A 84 8.81 16.28 -18.99
C VAL A 84 10.09 15.60 -18.51
N ALA A 85 10.09 14.27 -18.30
CA ALA A 85 11.25 13.55 -17.82
C ALA A 85 12.12 12.99 -18.95
N PRO A 86 13.45 12.88 -18.75
CA PRO A 86 14.33 12.21 -19.72
C PRO A 86 13.93 10.75 -19.93
N ALA A 87 13.73 10.34 -21.18
CA ALA A 87 13.28 8.98 -21.51
C ALA A 87 14.20 7.89 -20.97
N ALA A 88 15.51 8.12 -20.95
CA ALA A 88 16.48 7.17 -20.40
C ALA A 88 16.32 6.97 -18.88
N ALA A 89 16.00 8.03 -18.13
CA ALA A 89 15.74 7.91 -16.68
C ALA A 89 14.45 7.14 -16.40
N LEU A 90 13.40 7.37 -17.20
CA LEU A 90 12.14 6.60 -17.07
C LEU A 90 12.32 5.13 -17.46
N ALA A 91 13.13 4.83 -18.47
CA ALA A 91 13.45 3.46 -18.88
C ALA A 91 14.19 2.73 -17.75
N GLU A 92 15.22 3.35 -17.17
CA GLU A 92 15.96 2.80 -16.03
C GLU A 92 15.03 2.48 -14.85
N LEU A 93 14.19 3.43 -14.43
CA LEU A 93 13.24 3.23 -13.34
C LEU A 93 12.19 2.15 -13.63
N ARG A 94 11.74 2.03 -14.88
CA ARG A 94 10.82 0.97 -15.31
C ARG A 94 11.45 -0.41 -15.21
N GLU A 95 12.67 -0.57 -15.71
CA GLU A 95 13.40 -1.83 -15.72
C GLU A 95 13.81 -2.29 -14.32
N ASN A 96 14.10 -1.34 -13.43
CA ASN A 96 14.56 -1.61 -12.08
C ASN A 96 13.47 -1.44 -11.01
N SER A 97 12.19 -1.36 -11.37
CA SER A 97 11.09 -1.31 -10.42
C SER A 97 10.83 -2.69 -9.81
N ILE A 98 10.61 -2.76 -8.50
CA ILE A 98 10.20 -4.02 -7.86
C ILE A 98 8.75 -4.35 -8.21
N GLY A 99 8.54 -5.52 -8.81
CA GLY A 99 7.22 -5.95 -9.25
C GLY A 99 6.53 -4.91 -10.14
N PRO A 100 5.23 -4.72 -10.03
CA PRO A 100 4.49 -3.81 -10.89
C PRO A 100 4.48 -2.34 -10.40
N SER A 101 5.40 -1.92 -9.50
CA SER A 101 5.36 -0.59 -8.88
C SER A 101 5.42 0.55 -9.91
N PHE A 102 6.28 0.48 -10.95
CA PHE A 102 6.30 1.49 -12.00
C PHE A 102 5.01 1.48 -12.82
N GLN A 103 4.58 0.28 -13.25
CA GLN A 103 3.39 0.12 -14.10
C GLN A 103 2.11 0.58 -13.39
N SER A 104 2.07 0.56 -12.07
CA SER A 104 0.90 1.00 -11.30
C SER A 104 0.58 2.49 -11.47
N TYR A 105 1.57 3.32 -11.78
CA TYR A 105 1.38 4.76 -12.05
C TYR A 105 1.19 5.10 -13.53
N VAL A 106 1.22 4.10 -14.43
CA VAL A 106 0.89 4.30 -15.84
C VAL A 106 -0.62 4.13 -16.02
N TYR A 107 -1.31 5.20 -16.37
CA TYR A 107 -2.76 5.21 -16.62
C TYR A 107 -3.05 5.93 -17.93
N GLN A 108 -3.83 5.27 -18.83
CA GLN A 108 -4.10 5.81 -20.18
C GLN A 108 -2.80 6.28 -20.87
N GLU A 109 -1.78 5.40 -20.86
CA GLU A 109 -0.44 5.61 -21.46
C GLU A 109 0.38 6.75 -20.84
N LYS A 110 -0.14 7.45 -19.83
CA LYS A 110 0.57 8.53 -19.12
C LYS A 110 1.19 8.03 -17.81
N LEU A 111 2.40 8.48 -17.52
CA LEU A 111 3.07 8.25 -16.26
C LEU A 111 2.75 9.39 -15.30
N LEU A 112 1.97 9.14 -14.28
CA LEU A 112 1.40 10.16 -13.39
C LEU A 112 2.20 10.36 -12.08
N ALA A 113 3.08 9.43 -11.73
CA ALA A 113 4.01 9.58 -10.61
C ALA A 113 5.24 8.67 -10.80
N LEU A 114 6.35 9.02 -10.16
CA LEU A 114 7.51 8.12 -10.02
C LEU A 114 7.35 7.28 -8.76
N PRO A 115 7.38 5.93 -8.83
CA PRO A 115 7.33 5.11 -7.64
C PRO A 115 8.57 5.37 -6.76
N ILE A 116 8.35 5.53 -5.46
CA ILE A 116 9.42 5.73 -4.47
C ILE A 116 9.34 4.76 -3.30
N ASP A 117 8.16 4.20 -3.07
CA ASP A 117 7.87 3.27 -1.99
C ASP A 117 7.05 2.10 -2.52
N ALA A 118 7.34 0.87 -2.06
CA ALA A 118 6.65 -0.33 -2.48
C ALA A 118 6.25 -1.18 -1.28
N ALA A 119 4.98 -1.55 -1.20
CA ALA A 119 4.41 -2.36 -0.14
C ALA A 119 3.33 -3.30 -0.66
N THR A 120 3.12 -4.39 0.05
CA THR A 120 1.99 -5.30 -0.14
C THR A 120 1.48 -5.77 1.21
N PRO A 121 0.20 -6.10 1.38
CA PRO A 121 -0.23 -6.96 2.47
C PRO A 121 0.55 -8.28 2.46
N ALA A 122 1.20 -8.58 3.58
CA ALA A 122 1.93 -9.84 3.77
C ALA A 122 1.87 -10.25 5.25
N PRO A 123 2.10 -11.53 5.57
CA PRO A 123 2.12 -11.99 6.94
C PRO A 123 3.34 -11.44 7.70
N SER A 124 3.10 -11.19 8.99
CA SER A 124 4.15 -10.89 9.95
C SER A 124 3.93 -11.67 11.25
N TRP A 125 5.00 -11.92 12.01
CA TRP A 125 4.89 -12.68 13.24
C TRP A 125 5.95 -12.34 14.27
N ARG A 126 5.65 -12.75 15.49
CA ARG A 126 6.50 -12.78 16.67
C ARG A 126 7.08 -14.18 16.83
N PRO A 127 8.38 -14.41 16.53
CA PRO A 127 9.00 -15.73 16.66
C PRO A 127 8.88 -16.30 18.06
N ASP A 128 9.14 -15.48 19.08
CA ASP A 128 9.09 -15.86 20.50
C ASP A 128 7.70 -16.29 20.98
N LEU A 129 6.63 -15.67 20.44
CA LEU A 129 5.26 -16.03 20.80
C LEU A 129 4.83 -17.33 20.10
N LEU A 130 5.19 -17.50 18.84
CA LEU A 130 4.91 -18.75 18.12
C LEU A 130 5.66 -19.94 18.74
N GLU A 131 6.93 -19.76 19.07
CA GLU A 131 7.74 -20.80 19.75
C GLU A 131 7.11 -21.20 21.10
N ARG A 132 6.78 -20.24 21.95
CA ARG A 132 6.08 -20.51 23.21
C ARG A 132 4.75 -21.24 23.04
N ALA A 133 4.05 -20.97 21.94
CA ALA A 133 2.79 -21.62 21.62
C ALA A 133 2.98 -22.98 20.92
N GLY A 134 4.22 -23.45 20.67
CA GLY A 134 4.50 -24.64 19.90
C GLY A 134 3.92 -24.55 18.47
N ALA A 135 3.97 -23.38 17.87
CA ALA A 135 3.42 -23.10 16.54
C ALA A 135 4.49 -22.61 15.56
N ARG A 136 4.16 -22.67 14.28
CA ARG A 136 4.98 -22.14 13.18
C ARG A 136 4.14 -21.14 12.37
N PRO A 137 4.77 -20.23 11.61
CA PRO A 137 4.05 -19.41 10.66
C PRO A 137 3.29 -20.28 9.66
N PRO A 138 1.97 -20.07 9.47
CA PRO A 138 1.13 -20.84 8.56
C PRO A 138 1.66 -20.83 7.13
N GLN A 139 1.54 -21.97 6.44
CA GLN A 139 1.87 -22.13 5.04
C GLN A 139 0.60 -22.31 4.17
N THR A 140 -0.50 -22.71 4.79
CA THR A 140 -1.79 -22.93 4.12
C THR A 140 -2.90 -22.15 4.80
N TRP A 141 -4.01 -21.95 4.08
CA TRP A 141 -5.21 -21.30 4.61
C TRP A 141 -5.76 -22.05 5.84
N ALA A 142 -5.83 -23.37 5.77
CA ALA A 142 -6.29 -24.16 6.90
C ALA A 142 -5.42 -24.00 8.16
N GLU A 143 -4.08 -23.89 8.00
CA GLU A 143 -3.19 -23.60 9.12
C GLU A 143 -3.39 -22.18 9.66
N ALA A 144 -3.70 -21.21 8.79
CA ALA A 144 -4.01 -19.84 9.21
C ALA A 144 -5.29 -19.77 10.05
N VAL A 145 -6.35 -20.45 9.61
CA VAL A 145 -7.61 -20.57 10.35
C VAL A 145 -7.39 -21.30 11.69
N ALA A 146 -6.63 -22.40 11.69
CA ALA A 146 -6.30 -23.12 12.92
C ALA A 146 -5.54 -22.25 13.92
N LEU A 147 -4.65 -21.37 13.45
CA LEU A 147 -3.93 -20.44 14.32
C LEU A 147 -4.86 -19.35 14.86
N ALA A 148 -5.82 -18.87 14.05
CA ALA A 148 -6.85 -17.94 14.49
C ALA A 148 -7.76 -18.56 15.57
N GLN A 149 -8.16 -19.82 15.43
CA GLN A 149 -8.95 -20.57 16.43
C GLN A 149 -8.20 -20.67 17.78
N ARG A 150 -6.88 -20.71 17.74
CA ARG A 150 -6.03 -20.69 18.95
C ARG A 150 -5.86 -19.29 19.54
N LYS A 151 -6.51 -18.27 19.02
CA LYS A 151 -6.42 -16.85 19.45
C LYS A 151 -5.02 -16.25 19.31
N LEU A 152 -4.20 -16.77 18.41
CA LEU A 152 -2.83 -16.32 18.16
C LEU A 152 -2.72 -15.38 16.95
N ALA A 153 -3.80 -15.26 16.17
CA ALA A 153 -3.81 -14.52 14.92
C ALA A 153 -4.56 -13.18 15.04
N VAL A 154 -4.17 -12.23 14.20
CA VAL A 154 -4.80 -10.93 14.00
C VAL A 154 -4.87 -10.61 12.51
N LEU A 155 -5.75 -9.72 12.14
CA LEU A 155 -5.89 -9.15 10.81
C LEU A 155 -6.34 -7.70 10.94
N PRO A 156 -5.75 -6.73 10.24
CA PRO A 156 -6.35 -5.41 10.15
C PRO A 156 -7.63 -5.50 9.32
N ALA A 157 -8.77 -5.20 9.93
CA ALA A 157 -10.08 -5.30 9.29
C ALA A 157 -10.82 -3.95 9.27
N PHE A 158 -10.08 -2.84 9.37
CA PHE A 158 -10.64 -1.50 9.26
C PHE A 158 -10.96 -1.16 7.81
N ASN A 159 -12.22 -0.89 7.51
CA ASN A 159 -12.72 -0.38 6.21
C ASN A 159 -11.94 -0.87 4.96
N ALA A 160 -11.12 0.02 4.39
CA ALA A 160 -10.39 -0.22 3.15
C ALA A 160 -9.48 -1.47 3.19
N ASP A 161 -8.87 -1.78 4.34
CA ASP A 161 -8.01 -2.97 4.48
C ASP A 161 -8.80 -4.25 4.25
N LEU A 162 -10.02 -4.31 4.81
CA LEU A 162 -10.90 -5.46 4.64
C LEU A 162 -11.30 -5.67 3.17
N PHE A 163 -11.55 -4.57 2.43
CA PHE A 163 -11.85 -4.66 1.00
C PHE A 163 -10.64 -5.17 0.20
N LEU A 164 -9.43 -4.81 0.59
CA LEU A 164 -8.21 -5.30 -0.05
C LEU A 164 -8.03 -6.81 0.18
N HIS A 165 -8.29 -7.31 1.39
CA HIS A 165 -8.27 -8.74 1.69
C HIS A 165 -9.32 -9.49 0.88
N PHE A 166 -10.53 -8.95 0.79
CA PHE A 166 -11.58 -9.48 -0.06
C PHE A 166 -11.15 -9.55 -1.54
N PHE A 167 -10.52 -8.48 -2.06
CA PHE A 167 -10.00 -8.44 -3.42
C PHE A 167 -8.93 -9.51 -3.68
N MET A 168 -8.01 -9.71 -2.72
CA MET A 168 -7.01 -10.79 -2.78
C MET A 168 -7.66 -12.17 -2.86
N LEU A 169 -8.71 -12.41 -2.06
CA LEU A 169 -9.43 -13.68 -2.06
C LEU A 169 -10.23 -13.91 -3.34
N LEU A 170 -10.86 -12.88 -3.89
CA LEU A 170 -11.50 -12.97 -5.22
C LEU A 170 -10.49 -13.46 -6.27
N LYS A 171 -9.30 -12.89 -6.30
CA LYS A 171 -8.22 -13.31 -7.23
C LYS A 171 -7.77 -14.74 -6.97
N ALA A 172 -7.65 -15.14 -5.71
CA ALA A 172 -7.26 -16.50 -5.32
C ALA A 172 -8.28 -17.56 -5.71
N LEU A 173 -9.57 -17.18 -5.73
CA LEU A 173 -10.67 -18.05 -6.21
C LEU A 173 -10.78 -18.10 -7.73
N GLY A 174 -9.97 -17.34 -8.47
CA GLY A 174 -9.95 -17.32 -9.93
C GLY A 174 -10.81 -16.25 -10.57
N ALA A 175 -11.34 -15.29 -9.80
CA ALA A 175 -12.08 -14.17 -10.36
C ALA A 175 -11.14 -13.14 -11.01
N GLU A 176 -11.69 -12.41 -11.97
CA GLU A 176 -11.11 -11.15 -12.49
C GLU A 176 -11.97 -9.97 -11.99
N PRO A 177 -11.69 -9.43 -10.78
CA PRO A 177 -12.51 -8.39 -10.19
C PRO A 177 -12.52 -7.13 -11.05
N CYS A 178 -13.67 -6.46 -11.12
CA CYS A 178 -13.86 -5.22 -11.87
C CYS A 178 -13.69 -5.34 -13.39
N SER A 179 -13.78 -6.54 -13.96
CA SER A 179 -13.73 -6.78 -15.41
C SER A 179 -15.07 -6.54 -16.11
N SER A 180 -16.19 -6.56 -15.39
CA SER A 180 -17.55 -6.23 -15.85
C SER A 180 -17.89 -4.78 -15.50
N HIS A 181 -18.98 -4.24 -16.05
CA HIS A 181 -19.57 -2.97 -15.64
C HIS A 181 -20.71 -3.12 -14.63
N GLU A 182 -21.23 -4.32 -14.45
CA GLU A 182 -22.44 -4.59 -13.66
C GLU A 182 -22.15 -5.12 -12.26
N PHE A 183 -21.09 -5.91 -12.12
CA PHE A 183 -20.73 -6.57 -10.85
C PHE A 183 -19.21 -6.65 -10.67
N ILE A 184 -18.81 -6.64 -9.42
CA ILE A 184 -17.40 -6.73 -9.01
C ILE A 184 -16.75 -8.03 -9.50
N ALA A 185 -17.47 -9.16 -9.35
CA ALA A 185 -17.11 -10.49 -9.80
C ALA A 185 -18.39 -11.34 -9.87
N ALA A 186 -18.32 -12.53 -10.47
CA ALA A 186 -19.42 -13.46 -10.45
C ALA A 186 -19.80 -13.85 -9.00
N ARG A 187 -21.08 -13.98 -8.72
CA ARG A 187 -21.68 -14.18 -7.39
C ARG A 187 -20.94 -15.23 -6.55
N GLN A 188 -20.64 -16.38 -7.14
CA GLN A 188 -19.96 -17.48 -6.44
C GLN A 188 -18.58 -17.09 -5.87
N PHE A 189 -17.84 -16.22 -6.56
CA PHE A 189 -16.55 -15.77 -6.09
C PHE A 189 -16.69 -14.74 -4.97
N ILE A 190 -17.67 -13.83 -5.06
CA ILE A 190 -17.95 -12.86 -3.99
C ILE A 190 -18.38 -13.62 -2.72
N GLN A 191 -19.29 -14.59 -2.87
CA GLN A 191 -19.73 -15.45 -1.77
C GLN A 191 -18.53 -16.18 -1.14
N GLY A 192 -17.74 -16.91 -1.93
CA GLY A 192 -16.60 -17.65 -1.43
C GLY A 192 -15.57 -16.76 -0.71
N ALA A 193 -15.29 -15.57 -1.23
CA ALA A 193 -14.38 -14.62 -0.58
C ALA A 193 -14.95 -14.10 0.76
N CYS A 194 -16.24 -13.81 0.83
CA CYS A 194 -16.92 -13.42 2.08
C CYS A 194 -16.89 -14.53 3.12
N GLU A 195 -17.18 -15.78 2.72
CA GLU A 195 -17.14 -16.94 3.59
C GLU A 195 -15.73 -17.22 4.13
N MET A 196 -14.71 -17.13 3.29
CA MET A 196 -13.31 -17.25 3.71
C MET A 196 -12.91 -16.15 4.70
N LEU A 197 -13.29 -14.90 4.46
CA LEU A 197 -13.05 -13.82 5.42
C LEU A 197 -13.71 -14.10 6.76
N ARG A 198 -14.96 -14.59 6.75
CA ARG A 198 -15.68 -14.96 7.99
C ARG A 198 -14.96 -16.09 8.71
N GLU A 199 -14.59 -17.16 8.02
CA GLU A 199 -13.87 -18.30 8.59
C GLU A 199 -12.58 -17.85 9.31
N LEU A 200 -11.84 -16.93 8.71
CA LEU A 200 -10.60 -16.44 9.29
C LEU A 200 -10.83 -15.47 10.45
N THR A 201 -11.82 -14.56 10.34
CA THR A 201 -12.00 -13.45 11.30
C THR A 201 -12.91 -13.81 12.48
N GLU A 202 -13.85 -14.74 12.34
CA GLU A 202 -14.78 -15.14 13.40
C GLU A 202 -14.08 -15.56 14.71
N PRO A 203 -12.96 -16.32 14.68
CA PRO A 203 -12.22 -16.63 15.90
C PRO A 203 -11.43 -15.47 16.47
N MET A 204 -11.19 -14.38 15.73
CA MET A 204 -10.39 -13.24 16.17
C MET A 204 -11.19 -12.29 17.09
N PRO A 205 -10.51 -11.46 17.90
CA PRO A 205 -11.21 -10.49 18.74
C PRO A 205 -11.87 -9.40 17.90
N ARG A 206 -13.02 -8.89 18.35
CA ARG A 206 -13.81 -7.88 17.59
C ARG A 206 -13.06 -6.58 17.31
N GLU A 207 -12.08 -6.24 18.13
CA GLU A 207 -11.25 -5.05 17.95
C GLU A 207 -10.49 -5.00 16.60
N ILE A 208 -10.31 -6.14 15.90
CA ILE A 208 -9.66 -6.16 14.57
C ILE A 208 -10.34 -5.21 13.58
N PHE A 209 -11.63 -4.97 13.73
CA PHE A 209 -12.41 -4.09 12.87
C PHE A 209 -12.13 -2.59 13.07
N GLU A 210 -11.36 -2.26 14.11
CA GLU A 210 -10.92 -0.90 14.45
C GLU A 210 -9.41 -0.72 14.19
N LEU A 211 -8.69 -1.81 13.90
CA LEU A 211 -7.26 -1.80 13.71
C LEU A 211 -6.88 -1.67 12.23
N ASN A 212 -6.04 -0.68 11.94
CA ASN A 212 -5.33 -0.54 10.67
C ASN A 212 -3.97 -1.29 10.72
N PRO A 213 -3.24 -1.42 9.59
CA PRO A 213 -1.98 -2.16 9.54
C PRO A 213 -0.90 -1.66 10.50
N ILE A 214 -0.82 -0.35 10.74
CA ILE A 214 0.15 0.24 11.68
C ILE A 214 -0.21 -0.15 13.11
N GLN A 215 -1.48 -0.02 13.49
CA GLN A 215 -1.94 -0.39 14.83
C GLN A 215 -1.75 -1.89 15.13
N VAL A 216 -1.96 -2.75 14.13
CA VAL A 216 -1.64 -4.19 14.26
C VAL A 216 -0.16 -4.40 14.49
N ALA A 217 0.71 -3.75 13.70
CA ALA A 217 2.16 -3.90 13.85
C ALA A 217 2.66 -3.35 15.20
N GLU A 218 2.14 -2.21 15.67
CA GLU A 218 2.44 -1.63 16.98
C GLU A 218 2.03 -2.57 18.13
N ARG A 219 0.83 -3.13 18.08
CA ARG A 219 0.38 -4.09 19.10
C ARG A 219 1.23 -5.35 19.11
N MET A 220 1.50 -5.93 17.94
CA MET A 220 2.36 -7.11 17.85
C MET A 220 3.78 -6.85 18.37
N ALA A 221 4.36 -5.69 18.05
CA ALA A 221 5.71 -5.34 18.46
C ALA A 221 5.79 -4.86 19.92
N GLY A 222 4.71 -4.31 20.48
CA GLY A 222 4.66 -3.72 21.83
C GLY A 222 4.09 -4.64 22.91
N THR A 223 3.17 -5.54 22.55
CA THR A 223 2.45 -6.43 23.49
C THR A 223 2.68 -7.92 23.21
N ASN A 224 2.01 -8.78 23.93
CA ASN A 224 2.01 -10.23 23.68
C ASN A 224 0.65 -10.77 23.23
N ASP A 225 -0.23 -9.91 22.76
CA ASP A 225 -1.61 -10.26 22.41
C ASP A 225 -1.70 -11.15 21.17
N PHE A 226 -0.86 -10.88 20.16
CA PHE A 226 -0.92 -11.54 18.87
C PHE A 226 0.44 -12.07 18.45
N ALA A 227 0.46 -13.33 18.04
CA ALA A 227 1.68 -13.98 17.57
C ALA A 227 1.88 -13.89 16.04
N TRP A 228 0.79 -13.80 15.28
CA TRP A 228 0.83 -13.81 13.82
C TRP A 228 -0.26 -12.92 13.23
N ASN A 229 0.11 -12.11 12.24
CA ASN A 229 -0.80 -11.38 11.39
C ASN A 229 -0.90 -12.03 10.02
N ALA A 230 -2.13 -12.23 9.52
CA ALA A 230 -2.38 -12.93 8.26
C ALA A 230 -1.93 -12.12 7.04
N PHE A 231 -2.42 -10.90 6.92
CA PHE A 231 -2.05 -9.94 5.88
C PHE A 231 -2.31 -8.51 6.35
N ALA A 232 -1.26 -7.72 6.42
CA ALA A 232 -1.33 -6.28 6.63
C ALA A 232 -0.34 -5.62 5.68
N TYR A 233 -0.61 -4.41 5.25
CA TYR A 233 0.43 -3.65 4.56
C TYR A 233 1.69 -3.65 5.39
N THR A 234 2.78 -4.04 4.74
CA THR A 234 4.07 -4.23 5.39
C THR A 234 4.79 -2.91 5.63
N TYR A 235 5.49 -2.86 6.75
CA TYR A 235 6.35 -1.75 7.15
C TYR A 235 7.68 -2.32 7.60
N ASN A 236 8.74 -2.17 6.79
CA ASN A 236 10.08 -2.69 7.07
C ASN A 236 10.65 -2.19 8.41
N ASN A 237 10.15 -1.05 8.88
CA ASN A 237 10.53 -0.45 10.16
C ASN A 237 10.37 -1.45 11.32
N TYR A 238 9.26 -2.20 11.34
CA TYR A 238 9.00 -3.17 12.43
C TYR A 238 9.87 -4.43 12.39
N ALA A 239 10.60 -4.67 11.30
CA ALA A 239 11.62 -5.72 11.24
C ALA A 239 13.00 -5.25 11.70
N ARG A 240 13.22 -3.94 11.74
CA ARG A 240 14.52 -3.35 12.10
C ARG A 240 14.82 -3.54 13.59
N PRO A 241 16.07 -3.87 13.93
CA PRO A 241 16.51 -3.79 15.32
C PRO A 241 16.29 -2.38 15.89
N HIS A 242 15.84 -2.31 17.13
CA HIS A 242 15.67 -1.06 17.90
C HIS A 242 14.59 -0.07 17.40
N PHE A 243 13.81 -0.42 16.37
CA PHE A 243 12.68 0.43 15.95
C PHE A 243 11.49 0.28 16.89
N ALA A 244 11.17 -0.95 17.28
CA ALA A 244 10.11 -1.27 18.23
C ALA A 244 10.66 -2.20 19.31
N ALA A 245 9.88 -2.40 20.39
CA ALA A 245 10.30 -3.21 21.53
C ALA A 245 10.70 -4.63 21.14
N ARG A 246 9.99 -5.20 20.16
CA ARG A 246 10.25 -6.55 19.62
C ARG A 246 10.10 -6.56 18.11
N PRO A 247 11.18 -6.79 17.35
CA PRO A 247 11.13 -6.86 15.90
C PRO A 247 10.22 -7.97 15.41
N LEU A 248 9.44 -7.65 14.37
CA LEU A 248 8.60 -8.63 13.68
C LEU A 248 9.40 -9.32 12.57
N ARG A 249 9.03 -10.56 12.26
CA ARG A 249 9.44 -11.24 11.02
C ARG A 249 8.33 -11.14 9.99
N PHE A 250 8.73 -11.09 8.74
CA PHE A 250 7.84 -10.98 7.60
C PHE A 250 8.10 -12.11 6.62
N GLY A 251 7.08 -12.50 5.86
CA GLY A 251 7.20 -13.59 4.91
C GLY A 251 6.17 -13.54 3.79
N ASN A 252 6.06 -14.66 3.07
CA ASN A 252 5.14 -14.79 1.96
C ASN A 252 3.76 -15.25 2.44
N LEU A 253 2.75 -14.95 1.62
CA LEU A 253 1.37 -15.35 1.83
C LEU A 253 1.21 -16.89 1.86
N VAL A 254 0.15 -17.34 2.51
CA VAL A 254 -0.25 -18.75 2.53
C VAL A 254 -0.78 -19.21 1.17
N SER A 255 -0.83 -20.52 0.93
CA SER A 255 -1.56 -21.13 -0.18
C SER A 255 -2.95 -21.58 0.25
N LEU A 256 -3.92 -21.65 -0.68
CA LEU A 256 -5.25 -22.18 -0.38
C LEU A 256 -5.22 -23.69 -0.11
N LYS A 257 -4.32 -24.41 -0.77
CA LYS A 257 -4.16 -25.87 -0.65
C LYS A 257 -2.70 -26.23 -0.41
N PRO A 258 -2.41 -27.33 0.28
CA PRO A 258 -1.04 -27.84 0.40
C PRO A 258 -0.38 -27.98 -0.98
N ARG A 259 0.86 -27.48 -1.12
CA ARG A 259 1.61 -27.45 -2.39
C ARG A 259 0.92 -26.68 -3.54
N GLY A 260 -0.16 -25.96 -3.27
CA GLY A 260 -0.80 -25.04 -4.22
C GLY A 260 -0.04 -23.71 -4.36
N PRO A 261 -0.44 -22.89 -5.36
CA PRO A 261 0.10 -21.54 -5.48
C PRO A 261 -0.25 -20.71 -4.24
N ARG A 262 0.65 -19.82 -3.87
CA ARG A 262 0.39 -18.87 -2.78
C ARG A 262 -0.66 -17.84 -3.20
N LEU A 263 -1.37 -17.28 -2.23
CA LEU A 263 -2.18 -16.08 -2.45
C LEU A 263 -1.31 -14.98 -3.06
N ARG A 264 -1.88 -14.21 -3.94
CA ARG A 264 -1.22 -13.02 -4.48
C ARG A 264 -1.74 -11.79 -3.76
N SER A 265 -0.82 -10.95 -3.34
CA SER A 265 -1.14 -9.70 -2.65
C SER A 265 -1.55 -8.60 -3.61
N VAL A 266 -2.27 -7.61 -3.11
CA VAL A 266 -2.48 -6.35 -3.83
C VAL A 266 -1.28 -5.43 -3.68
N LEU A 267 -0.93 -4.72 -4.74
CA LEU A 267 0.12 -3.71 -4.68
C LEU A 267 -0.34 -2.51 -3.83
N GLY A 268 0.58 -2.01 -3.05
CA GLY A 268 0.55 -0.71 -2.42
C GLY A 268 1.88 0.01 -2.62
N GLY A 269 2.21 0.91 -1.72
CA GLY A 269 3.34 1.80 -1.87
C GLY A 269 2.91 3.15 -2.43
N THR A 270 3.87 4.02 -2.67
CA THR A 270 3.58 5.39 -3.07
C THR A 270 4.52 5.89 -4.15
N GLY A 271 4.03 6.89 -4.91
CA GLY A 271 4.82 7.60 -5.91
C GLY A 271 4.81 9.10 -5.67
N ILE A 272 5.85 9.79 -6.12
CA ILE A 272 5.89 11.25 -6.18
C ILE A 272 5.27 11.69 -7.50
N ALA A 273 4.15 12.41 -7.41
CA ALA A 273 3.53 13.13 -8.51
C ALA A 273 3.93 14.62 -8.48
N ILE A 274 4.03 15.24 -9.64
CA ILE A 274 4.28 16.69 -9.78
C ILE A 274 2.96 17.36 -10.14
N SER A 275 2.54 18.33 -9.34
CA SER A 275 1.31 19.09 -9.58
C SER A 275 1.38 19.87 -10.90
N THR A 276 0.25 19.99 -11.59
CA THR A 276 0.12 20.91 -12.74
C THR A 276 0.23 22.38 -12.34
N ALA A 277 0.05 22.72 -11.05
CA ALA A 277 0.25 24.07 -10.51
C ALA A 277 1.72 24.37 -10.15
N CYS A 278 2.63 23.39 -10.23
CA CYS A 278 4.03 23.55 -9.91
C CYS A 278 4.68 24.57 -10.87
N ARG A 279 5.31 25.60 -10.31
CA ARG A 279 5.98 26.65 -11.10
C ARG A 279 7.43 26.32 -11.45
N ASN A 280 8.06 25.44 -10.70
CA ASN A 280 9.46 25.05 -10.84
C ASN A 280 9.60 23.58 -11.27
N VAL A 281 8.90 23.20 -12.34
CA VAL A 281 8.78 21.80 -12.81
C VAL A 281 10.14 21.12 -12.98
N ALA A 282 11.11 21.80 -13.58
CA ALA A 282 12.44 21.22 -13.81
C ALA A 282 13.14 20.84 -12.49
N THR A 283 13.08 21.69 -11.47
CA THR A 283 13.68 21.41 -10.14
C THR A 283 12.90 20.34 -9.39
N ALA A 284 11.56 20.39 -9.45
CA ALA A 284 10.69 19.39 -8.84
C ALA A 284 10.93 18.00 -9.43
N LEU A 285 11.07 17.91 -10.75
CA LEU A 285 11.36 16.67 -11.47
C LEU A 285 12.76 16.13 -11.13
N ASP A 286 13.78 16.98 -11.15
CA ASP A 286 15.14 16.57 -10.82
C ASP A 286 15.24 16.00 -9.40
N TYR A 287 14.58 16.63 -8.43
CA TYR A 287 14.46 16.09 -7.07
C TYR A 287 13.68 14.78 -7.01
N ALA A 288 12.54 14.67 -7.72
CA ALA A 288 11.75 13.45 -7.75
C ALA A 288 12.54 12.26 -8.35
N LEU A 289 13.30 12.50 -9.43
CA LEU A 289 14.22 11.53 -10.02
C LEU A 289 15.36 11.17 -9.05
N PHE A 290 15.91 12.16 -8.33
CA PHE A 290 16.92 11.92 -7.30
C PHE A 290 16.39 10.96 -6.21
N VAL A 291 15.16 11.14 -5.74
CA VAL A 291 14.56 10.26 -4.73
C VAL A 291 14.32 8.84 -5.29
N ALA A 292 13.89 8.72 -6.55
CA ALA A 292 13.50 7.44 -7.16
C ALA A 292 14.69 6.57 -7.61
N ARG A 293 15.87 7.16 -7.89
CA ARG A 293 17.01 6.41 -8.45
C ARG A 293 17.60 5.39 -7.46
N GLY A 294 18.17 4.31 -7.99
CA GLY A 294 18.65 3.16 -7.25
C GLY A 294 19.63 3.46 -6.11
N ASP A 295 20.60 4.38 -6.32
CA ASP A 295 21.59 4.74 -5.30
C ASP A 295 20.94 5.43 -4.09
N THR A 296 20.02 6.36 -4.34
CA THR A 296 19.28 7.03 -3.29
C THR A 296 18.37 6.04 -2.54
N GLN A 297 17.65 5.17 -3.28
CA GLN A 297 16.73 4.20 -2.72
C GLN A 297 17.46 3.14 -1.85
N LYS A 298 18.59 2.64 -2.32
CA LYS A 298 19.43 1.67 -1.58
C LYS A 298 20.21 2.31 -0.43
N GLY A 299 20.50 3.62 -0.53
CA GLY A 299 21.27 4.38 0.44
C GLY A 299 20.39 5.13 1.45
N ILE A 300 20.41 6.46 1.34
CA ILE A 300 19.80 7.37 2.32
C ILE A 300 18.29 7.14 2.52
N TYR A 301 17.56 6.75 1.46
CA TYR A 301 16.10 6.54 1.54
C TYR A 301 15.78 5.39 2.50
N VAL A 302 16.37 4.21 2.27
CA VAL A 302 16.13 3.06 3.14
C VAL A 302 16.73 3.27 4.53
N GLN A 303 17.92 3.88 4.65
CA GLN A 303 18.55 4.14 5.94
C GLN A 303 17.67 5.03 6.83
N ALA A 304 17.00 6.01 6.25
CA ALA A 304 16.07 6.90 6.95
C ALA A 304 14.69 6.29 7.24
N GLY A 305 14.45 5.01 6.93
CA GLY A 305 13.20 4.32 7.25
C GLY A 305 12.33 3.99 6.04
N GLY A 306 12.67 4.43 4.85
CA GLY A 306 11.91 4.18 3.62
C GLY A 306 11.83 2.70 3.25
N GLN A 307 10.82 2.36 2.44
CA GLN A 307 10.61 1.04 1.89
C GLN A 307 10.69 1.12 0.36
N PRO A 308 11.90 0.93 -0.22
CA PRO A 308 12.19 1.26 -1.60
C PRO A 308 11.27 0.62 -2.64
N SER A 309 11.00 1.34 -3.73
CA SER A 309 10.37 0.79 -4.94
C SER A 309 11.38 0.28 -5.97
N HIS A 310 12.66 0.59 -5.82
CA HIS A 310 13.72 0.20 -6.75
C HIS A 310 14.29 -1.18 -6.39
N ALA A 311 14.33 -2.10 -7.35
CA ALA A 311 14.74 -3.50 -7.16
C ALA A 311 16.17 -3.67 -6.64
N ALA A 312 17.08 -2.71 -6.91
CA ALA A 312 18.43 -2.75 -6.39
C ALA A 312 18.48 -2.80 -4.86
N ALA A 313 17.55 -2.10 -4.17
CA ALA A 313 17.46 -2.15 -2.71
C ALA A 313 16.94 -3.51 -2.21
N TRP A 314 16.04 -4.16 -2.94
CA TRP A 314 15.48 -5.48 -2.60
C TRP A 314 16.48 -6.63 -2.81
N SER A 315 17.53 -6.40 -3.57
CA SER A 315 18.58 -7.38 -3.87
C SER A 315 19.85 -7.13 -3.09
N ASP A 316 19.94 -6.02 -2.38
CA ASP A 316 21.14 -5.63 -1.64
C ASP A 316 21.17 -6.28 -0.26
N ARG A 317 22.25 -7.06 0.00
CA ARG A 317 22.41 -7.79 1.25
C ARG A 317 22.45 -6.87 2.49
N LEU A 318 23.14 -5.74 2.39
CA LEU A 318 23.27 -4.82 3.52
C LEU A 318 21.93 -4.14 3.85
N THR A 319 21.16 -3.79 2.82
CA THR A 319 19.80 -3.28 2.98
C THR A 319 18.88 -4.30 3.65
N ASP A 320 18.95 -5.56 3.25
CA ASP A 320 18.15 -6.64 3.84
C ASP A 320 18.54 -6.91 5.31
N GLU A 321 19.83 -6.96 5.60
CA GLU A 321 20.35 -7.10 6.98
C GLU A 321 19.92 -5.95 7.87
N LEU A 322 20.02 -4.69 7.40
CA LEU A 322 19.55 -3.49 8.11
C LEU A 322 18.06 -3.60 8.48
N CYS A 323 17.27 -4.22 7.60
CA CYS A 323 15.82 -4.38 7.77
C CYS A 323 15.44 -5.80 8.26
N GLY A 324 16.33 -6.51 8.93
CA GLY A 324 16.03 -7.77 9.62
C GLY A 324 15.54 -8.92 8.72
N GLY A 325 15.94 -8.94 7.44
CA GLY A 325 15.49 -9.94 6.45
C GLY A 325 14.12 -9.63 5.85
N PHE A 326 13.66 -8.38 5.97
CA PHE A 326 12.33 -7.96 5.46
C PHE A 326 12.22 -8.12 3.94
N PHE A 327 13.21 -7.63 3.20
CA PHE A 327 13.16 -7.61 1.73
C PHE A 327 13.22 -9.01 1.14
N SER A 328 14.12 -9.85 1.62
CA SER A 328 14.19 -11.28 1.19
C SER A 328 12.91 -12.03 1.57
N GLY A 329 12.37 -11.79 2.77
CA GLY A 329 11.16 -12.45 3.27
C GLY A 329 9.89 -12.11 2.47
N THR A 330 9.74 -10.88 1.96
CA THR A 330 8.53 -10.40 1.28
C THR A 330 8.68 -10.25 -0.24
N ARG A 331 9.86 -10.53 -0.79
CA ARG A 331 10.18 -10.28 -2.20
C ARG A 331 9.20 -10.92 -3.17
N VAL A 332 8.80 -12.16 -2.93
CA VAL A 332 7.86 -12.89 -3.81
C VAL A 332 6.50 -12.20 -3.79
N ALA A 333 5.97 -11.90 -2.61
CA ALA A 333 4.68 -11.19 -2.47
C ALA A 333 4.69 -9.83 -3.19
N GLN A 334 5.80 -9.09 -3.10
CA GLN A 334 5.95 -7.79 -3.76
C GLN A 334 6.09 -7.92 -5.28
N SER A 335 6.89 -8.89 -5.76
CA SER A 335 7.14 -9.06 -7.19
C SER A 335 5.91 -9.55 -7.95
N GLU A 336 5.06 -10.36 -7.31
CA GLU A 336 3.84 -10.92 -7.89
C GLU A 336 2.57 -10.14 -7.55
N ALA A 337 2.71 -8.95 -6.97
CA ALA A 337 1.59 -8.15 -6.52
C ALA A 337 0.63 -7.77 -7.65
N ILE A 338 -0.65 -7.68 -7.32
CA ILE A 338 -1.73 -7.33 -8.22
C ILE A 338 -1.95 -5.83 -8.19
N VAL A 339 -1.88 -5.16 -9.33
CA VAL A 339 -2.24 -3.74 -9.42
C VAL A 339 -3.74 -3.59 -9.20
N ARG A 340 -4.12 -2.74 -8.24
CA ARG A 340 -5.53 -2.41 -7.99
C ARG A 340 -6.12 -1.62 -9.16
N PRO A 341 -7.45 -1.65 -9.38
CA PRO A 341 -8.10 -0.77 -10.33
C PRO A 341 -7.77 0.70 -10.05
N ARG A 342 -7.68 1.51 -11.10
CA ARG A 342 -7.23 2.91 -11.02
C ARG A 342 -8.23 3.90 -11.60
N TYR A 343 -9.45 3.46 -11.97
CA TYR A 343 -10.48 4.39 -12.40
C TYR A 343 -10.93 5.31 -11.24
N SER A 344 -11.42 6.47 -11.56
CA SER A 344 -11.64 7.58 -10.61
C SER A 344 -12.50 7.21 -9.39
N GLY A 345 -13.50 6.34 -9.55
CA GLY A 345 -14.38 5.91 -8.46
C GLY A 345 -13.88 4.73 -7.61
N TYR A 346 -12.67 4.21 -7.86
CA TYR A 346 -12.21 3.00 -7.16
C TYR A 346 -11.90 3.23 -5.68
N VAL A 347 -11.28 4.34 -5.33
CA VAL A 347 -10.95 4.62 -3.91
C VAL A 347 -12.21 4.72 -3.04
N PRO A 348 -13.27 5.46 -3.45
CA PRO A 348 -14.55 5.39 -2.77
C PRO A 348 -15.15 3.99 -2.68
N LEU A 349 -15.11 3.20 -3.75
CA LEU A 349 -15.56 1.81 -3.71
C LEU A 349 -14.80 1.00 -2.67
N GLN A 350 -13.48 1.14 -2.60
CA GLN A 350 -12.65 0.43 -1.63
C GLN A 350 -13.07 0.73 -0.20
N THR A 351 -13.35 1.99 0.12
CA THR A 351 -13.77 2.44 1.44
C THR A 351 -15.18 1.95 1.78
N GLU A 352 -16.16 2.22 0.93
CA GLU A 352 -17.55 1.86 1.18
C GLU A 352 -17.78 0.34 1.09
N GLY A 353 -17.09 -0.35 0.18
CA GLY A 353 -17.09 -1.80 0.12
C GLY A 353 -16.50 -2.46 1.37
N GLY A 354 -15.48 -1.84 1.95
CA GLY A 354 -14.91 -2.28 3.23
C GLY A 354 -15.90 -2.14 4.38
N LYS A 355 -16.66 -1.04 4.44
CA LYS A 355 -17.74 -0.87 5.44
C LYS A 355 -18.84 -1.94 5.27
N ALA A 356 -19.26 -2.23 4.04
CA ALA A 356 -20.25 -3.28 3.79
C ALA A 356 -19.76 -4.66 4.24
N LEU A 357 -18.48 -4.97 4.06
CA LEU A 357 -17.85 -6.18 4.56
C LEU A 357 -17.74 -6.21 6.10
N GLN A 358 -17.47 -5.06 6.73
CA GLN A 358 -17.49 -4.98 8.20
C GLN A 358 -18.87 -5.28 8.77
N GLU A 359 -19.93 -4.72 8.19
CA GLU A 359 -21.31 -4.99 8.62
C GLU A 359 -21.70 -6.46 8.45
N TYR A 360 -21.16 -7.13 7.42
CA TYR A 360 -21.31 -8.57 7.26
C TYR A 360 -20.58 -9.39 8.35
N LEU A 361 -19.32 -9.06 8.62
CA LEU A 361 -18.47 -9.86 9.49
C LEU A 361 -18.65 -9.52 10.98
N ARG A 362 -18.80 -8.25 11.29
CA ARG A 362 -18.91 -7.75 12.65
C ARG A 362 -20.36 -7.72 13.15
N ASP A 363 -21.27 -7.21 12.32
CA ASP A 363 -22.62 -6.87 12.75
C ASP A 363 -23.66 -7.91 12.33
N GLY A 364 -23.25 -8.97 11.63
CA GLY A 364 -24.11 -10.10 11.28
C GLY A 364 -25.09 -9.83 10.13
N ARG A 365 -24.81 -8.84 9.28
CA ARG A 365 -25.61 -8.62 8.06
C ARG A 365 -25.66 -9.91 7.22
N SER A 366 -26.77 -10.16 6.54
CA SER A 366 -26.91 -11.33 5.69
C SER A 366 -25.92 -11.29 4.52
N LEU A 367 -25.45 -12.45 4.10
CA LEU A 367 -24.58 -12.57 2.92
C LEU A 367 -25.27 -12.02 1.66
N GLU A 368 -26.56 -12.32 1.48
CA GLU A 368 -27.33 -11.84 0.32
C GLU A 368 -27.34 -10.32 0.23
N THR A 369 -27.72 -9.64 1.31
CA THR A 369 -27.73 -8.16 1.35
C THR A 369 -26.33 -7.58 1.11
N THR A 370 -25.28 -8.24 1.61
CA THR A 370 -23.89 -7.80 1.40
C THR A 370 -23.47 -7.92 -0.06
N LEU A 371 -23.84 -9.02 -0.74
CA LEU A 371 -23.58 -9.21 -2.17
C LEU A 371 -24.27 -8.14 -3.03
N GLU A 372 -25.52 -7.83 -2.72
CA GLU A 372 -26.28 -6.76 -3.40
C GLU A 372 -25.65 -5.40 -3.19
N MET A 373 -25.26 -5.08 -1.94
CA MET A 373 -24.60 -3.82 -1.60
C MET A 373 -23.26 -3.66 -2.32
N LEU A 374 -22.40 -4.66 -2.30
CA LEU A 374 -21.09 -4.60 -2.97
C LEU A 374 -21.26 -4.31 -4.47
N ASN A 375 -22.20 -4.98 -5.14
CA ASN A 375 -22.47 -4.75 -6.55
C ASN A 375 -23.13 -3.37 -6.80
N ALA A 376 -24.00 -2.90 -5.92
CA ALA A 376 -24.57 -1.55 -6.03
C ALA A 376 -23.51 -0.45 -5.89
N LEU A 377 -22.62 -0.59 -4.89
CA LEU A 377 -21.48 0.32 -4.69
C LEU A 377 -20.55 0.29 -5.90
N TYR A 378 -20.28 -0.89 -6.46
CA TYR A 378 -19.47 -1.03 -7.65
C TYR A 378 -20.07 -0.29 -8.85
N ARG A 379 -21.35 -0.52 -9.17
CA ARG A 379 -22.04 0.20 -10.26
C ARG A 379 -22.01 1.72 -10.04
N LYS A 380 -22.28 2.17 -8.81
CA LYS A 380 -22.21 3.59 -8.45
C LYS A 380 -20.80 4.16 -8.72
N SER A 381 -19.75 3.44 -8.34
CA SER A 381 -18.35 3.86 -8.52
C SER A 381 -17.97 4.02 -10.00
N ARG A 382 -18.57 3.23 -10.90
CA ARG A 382 -18.30 3.29 -12.34
C ARG A 382 -18.93 4.48 -13.04
N VAL A 383 -20.09 4.96 -12.54
CA VAL A 383 -20.87 6.04 -13.16
C VAL A 383 -20.45 7.42 -12.62
N HIS A 384 -20.07 7.50 -11.35
CA HIS A 384 -19.84 8.78 -10.66
C HIS A 384 -18.38 9.01 -10.25
N GLY A 385 -17.45 8.49 -10.99
CA GLY A 385 -16.00 8.50 -10.70
C GLY A 385 -15.38 9.83 -10.30
N GLY A 386 -15.90 10.56 -9.39
CA GLY A 386 -15.40 11.82 -8.84
C GLY A 386 -16.41 12.59 -8.01
N ARG A 387 -17.69 12.21 -8.03
CA ARG A 387 -18.74 12.89 -7.26
C ARG A 387 -19.04 12.27 -5.89
N LEU A 388 -18.51 11.08 -5.59
CA LEU A 388 -18.74 10.41 -4.31
C LEU A 388 -18.17 11.16 -3.10
N PHE A 389 -17.32 12.16 -3.31
CA PHE A 389 -16.71 12.98 -2.24
C PHE A 389 -17.43 14.31 -1.98
N GLN A 390 -18.49 14.65 -2.73
CA GLN A 390 -19.14 15.95 -2.60
C GLN A 390 -20.39 15.97 -1.68
N ASP A 391 -20.86 14.80 -1.24
CA ASP A 391 -22.12 14.66 -0.50
C ASP A 391 -21.93 14.15 0.95
N ASN A 392 -20.84 14.55 1.64
CA ASN A 392 -20.71 14.39 3.10
C ASN A 392 -20.08 15.63 3.73
#